data_c68c8ad31b13121b9d769b27b127f123
#
_entry.id   c68c8ad31b13121b9d769b27b127f123
#
_cell.length_a   1.000
_cell.length_b   1.000
_cell.length_c   1.000
_cell.angle_alpha   90.00
_cell.angle_beta   90.00
_cell.angle_gamma   90.00
#
_symmetry.space_group_name_H-M   'P 1'
#
loop_
_entity.id
_entity.type
_entity.pdbx_description
1 polymer ?
#
loop_
_entity_poly.entity_id
_entity_poly.type
_entity_poly.pdbx_seq_one_letter_code
_entity_poly.pdbx_strand_id
1 'polypeptide(L)'
;TMTIELVKEKKRYKEKFKAICQKFLKTRNSSYFLKTHSKAIDFLIKKLWLDTVRSNNISLIATGGYGREELFPYSDIDFLIFYDGVLDSKSKEMISLFIASCWDSGLTIGHSVRNTKEVKEEFLADITTATNLIESRLITGSNKVFKKFDEVIKKSLSIKKFYKEKNEEQLTRHK
;
A
#
# COMPACT_ATOMS: atom_id res chain seq x y z
N THR A 1 0.39 18.86 15.77
CA THR A 1 1.52 18.82 16.73
C THR A 1 2.08 17.39 16.81
N MET A 2 3.36 17.27 16.50
CA MET A 2 4.04 15.97 16.62
C MET A 2 4.18 15.58 18.10
N THR A 3 3.78 14.34 18.43
CA THR A 3 4.02 13.78 19.74
C THR A 3 5.53 13.50 19.94
N ILE A 4 5.98 13.37 21.19
CA ILE A 4 7.37 13.00 21.52
C ILE A 4 7.72 11.65 20.89
N GLU A 5 6.79 10.71 20.88
CA GLU A 5 6.97 9.38 20.30
C GLU A 5 7.13 9.45 18.77
N LEU A 6 6.36 10.31 18.10
CA LEU A 6 6.46 10.52 16.66
C LEU A 6 7.82 11.12 16.27
N VAL A 7 8.32 12.08 17.04
CA VAL A 7 9.66 12.66 16.85
C VAL A 7 10.74 11.59 17.00
N LYS A 8 10.59 10.71 17.97
CA LYS A 8 11.49 9.59 18.24
C LYS A 8 11.52 8.58 17.08
N GLU A 9 10.35 8.22 16.56
CA GLU A 9 10.23 7.31 15.42
C GLU A 9 10.79 7.92 14.14
N LYS A 10 10.56 9.19 13.89
CA LYS A 10 11.15 9.91 12.77
C LYS A 10 12.68 9.92 12.83
N LYS A 11 13.25 10.16 13.99
CA LYS A 11 14.70 10.13 14.22
C LYS A 11 15.27 8.72 13.98
N ARG A 12 14.60 7.70 14.50
CA ARG A 12 14.97 6.29 14.31
C ARG A 12 15.00 5.93 12.82
N TYR A 13 13.99 6.34 12.07
CA TYR A 13 13.93 6.10 10.63
C TYR A 13 15.11 6.78 9.90
N LYS A 14 15.41 8.05 10.22
CA LYS A 14 16.53 8.78 9.60
C LYS A 14 17.88 8.10 9.84
N GLU A 15 18.11 7.63 11.06
CA GLU A 15 19.34 6.92 11.43
C GLU A 15 19.44 5.58 10.68
N LYS A 16 18.35 4.85 10.59
CA LYS A 16 18.27 3.59 9.86
C LYS A 16 18.49 3.78 8.36
N PHE A 17 17.87 4.80 7.77
CA PHE A 17 18.07 5.15 6.37
C PHE A 17 19.53 5.48 6.07
N LYS A 18 20.19 6.25 6.94
CA LYS A 18 21.62 6.55 6.80
C LYS A 18 22.47 5.29 6.80
N ALA A 19 22.19 4.36 7.70
CA ALA A 19 22.91 3.08 7.78
C ALA A 19 22.71 2.24 6.52
N ILE A 20 21.49 2.20 5.98
CA ILE A 20 21.15 1.49 4.74
C ILE A 20 21.92 2.07 3.55
N CYS A 21 21.99 3.40 3.45
CA CYS A 21 22.74 4.09 2.39
C CYS A 21 24.23 3.79 2.48
N GLN A 22 24.82 3.81 3.67
CA GLN A 22 26.23 3.48 3.89
C GLN A 22 26.52 2.05 3.46
N LYS A 23 25.66 1.11 3.77
CA LYS A 23 25.80 -0.30 3.37
C LYS A 23 25.70 -0.46 1.84
N PHE A 24 24.79 0.27 1.20
CA PHE A 24 24.67 0.27 -0.26
C PHE A 24 25.95 0.76 -0.92
N LEU A 25 26.56 1.83 -0.42
CA LEU A 25 27.81 2.36 -0.95
C LEU A 25 28.96 1.34 -0.88
N LYS A 26 28.94 0.45 0.11
CA LYS A 26 29.93 -0.62 0.25
C LYS A 26 29.64 -1.82 -0.66
N THR A 27 28.38 -2.26 -0.72
CA THR A 27 28.00 -3.53 -1.38
C THR A 27 27.52 -3.34 -2.81
N ARG A 28 26.99 -2.16 -3.15
CA ARG A 28 26.34 -1.87 -4.44
C ARG A 28 25.18 -2.81 -4.77
N ASN A 29 24.58 -3.43 -3.77
CA ASN A 29 23.44 -4.32 -3.94
C ASN A 29 22.14 -3.52 -3.85
N SER A 30 21.62 -3.10 -5.03
CA SER A 30 20.42 -2.28 -5.13
C SER A 30 19.15 -3.03 -4.68
N SER A 31 19.03 -4.30 -4.98
CA SER A 31 17.87 -5.12 -4.56
C SER A 31 17.79 -5.19 -3.04
N TYR A 32 18.90 -5.46 -2.38
CA TYR A 32 18.97 -5.47 -0.91
C TYR A 32 18.64 -4.09 -0.33
N PHE A 33 19.18 -3.03 -0.94
CA PHE A 33 18.93 -1.65 -0.51
C PHE A 33 17.43 -1.31 -0.54
N LEU A 34 16.76 -1.56 -1.67
CA LEU A 34 15.34 -1.24 -1.84
C LEU A 34 14.44 -2.04 -0.88
N LYS A 35 14.74 -3.31 -0.72
CA LYS A 35 13.99 -4.18 0.20
C LYS A 35 14.16 -3.73 1.65
N THR A 36 15.38 -3.42 2.05
CA THR A 36 15.69 -2.97 3.41
C THR A 36 15.07 -1.59 3.69
N HIS A 37 15.09 -0.69 2.71
CA HIS A 37 14.42 0.60 2.83
C HIS A 37 12.91 0.44 2.96
N SER A 38 12.29 -0.42 2.17
CA SER A 38 10.85 -0.73 2.26
C SER A 38 10.48 -1.25 3.65
N LYS A 39 11.30 -2.11 4.24
CA LYS A 39 11.08 -2.61 5.61
C LYS A 39 11.21 -1.52 6.67
N ALA A 40 12.13 -0.59 6.49
CA ALA A 40 12.28 0.54 7.40
C ALA A 40 11.04 1.45 7.35
N ILE A 41 10.51 1.70 6.18
CA ILE A 41 9.25 2.43 5.99
C ILE A 41 8.08 1.66 6.60
N ASP A 42 8.00 0.35 6.38
CA ASP A 42 6.96 -0.50 7.01
C ASP A 42 6.92 -0.32 8.52
N PHE A 43 8.07 -0.33 9.14
CA PHE A 43 8.18 -0.19 10.59
C PHE A 43 7.64 1.16 11.06
N LEU A 44 8.01 2.25 10.39
CA LEU A 44 7.53 3.58 10.70
C LEU A 44 6.01 3.69 10.47
N ILE A 45 5.53 3.24 9.33
CA ILE A 45 4.10 3.26 8.96
C ILE A 45 3.25 2.47 9.96
N LYS A 46 3.72 1.29 10.36
CA LYS A 46 3.02 0.48 11.38
C LYS A 46 2.89 1.20 12.72
N LYS A 47 3.94 1.90 13.14
CA LYS A 47 3.90 2.69 14.37
C LYS A 47 2.90 3.82 14.29
N LEU A 48 2.90 4.57 13.20
CA LEU A 48 1.93 5.64 12.96
C LEU A 48 0.50 5.12 12.92
N TRP A 49 0.29 3.96 12.28
CA TRP A 49 -1.02 3.32 12.22
C TRP A 49 -1.53 2.90 13.58
N LEU A 50 -0.71 2.22 14.37
CA LEU A 50 -1.08 1.77 15.71
C LEU A 50 -1.43 2.92 16.65
N ASP A 51 -0.81 4.08 16.47
CA ASP A 51 -1.08 5.26 17.28
C ASP A 51 -2.38 5.97 16.91
N THR A 52 -2.87 5.77 15.68
CA THR A 52 -3.98 6.57 15.13
C THR A 52 -5.21 5.74 14.78
N VAL A 53 -5.03 4.55 14.24
CA VAL A 53 -6.15 3.74 13.74
C VAL A 53 -6.39 2.54 14.63
N ARG A 54 -7.56 2.52 15.27
CA ARG A 54 -8.01 1.44 16.15
C ARG A 54 -9.34 0.91 15.60
N SER A 55 -9.25 0.08 14.56
CA SER A 55 -10.42 -0.51 13.91
C SER A 55 -10.13 -1.92 13.42
N ASN A 56 -11.14 -2.79 13.49
CA ASN A 56 -11.06 -4.16 13.00
C ASN A 56 -11.54 -4.32 11.56
N ASN A 57 -12.00 -3.23 10.93
CA ASN A 57 -12.63 -3.26 9.62
C ASN A 57 -11.79 -2.61 8.52
N ILE A 58 -10.53 -2.29 8.81
CA ILE A 58 -9.67 -1.53 7.91
C ILE A 58 -8.32 -2.22 7.79
N SER A 59 -7.83 -2.32 6.56
CA SER A 59 -6.48 -2.84 6.26
C SER A 59 -5.67 -1.79 5.53
N LEU A 60 -4.40 -1.67 5.86
CA LEU A 60 -3.45 -0.81 5.17
C LEU A 60 -2.59 -1.67 4.25
N ILE A 61 -2.65 -1.37 2.97
CA ILE A 61 -2.08 -2.21 1.90
C ILE A 61 -1.09 -1.39 1.09
N ALA A 62 0.14 -1.87 0.98
CA ALA A 62 1.17 -1.25 0.14
C ALA A 62 0.91 -1.58 -1.33
N THR A 63 1.00 -0.57 -2.20
CA THR A 63 0.78 -0.72 -3.64
C THR A 63 1.97 -0.15 -4.43
N GLY A 64 1.98 -0.39 -5.75
CA GLY A 64 3.04 0.11 -6.62
C GLY A 64 4.43 -0.37 -6.21
N GLY A 65 5.43 0.49 -6.32
CA GLY A 65 6.81 0.17 -5.94
C GLY A 65 6.95 -0.22 -4.48
N TYR A 66 6.21 0.42 -3.60
CA TYR A 66 6.19 0.06 -2.19
C TYR A 66 5.60 -1.35 -1.96
N GLY A 67 4.55 -1.70 -2.71
CA GLY A 67 3.98 -3.05 -2.68
C GLY A 67 4.96 -4.14 -3.13
N ARG A 68 5.78 -3.84 -4.12
CA ARG A 68 6.82 -4.76 -4.62
C ARG A 68 8.09 -4.81 -3.77
N GLU A 69 8.14 -4.09 -2.66
CA GLU A 69 9.36 -3.90 -1.84
C GLU A 69 10.52 -3.28 -2.65
N GLU A 70 10.19 -2.40 -3.59
CA GLU A 70 11.12 -1.69 -4.47
C GLU A 70 11.04 -0.18 -4.26
N LEU A 71 10.95 0.25 -3.01
CA LEU A 71 10.79 1.66 -2.67
C LEU A 71 12.13 2.40 -2.80
N PHE A 72 12.25 3.21 -3.85
CA PHE A 72 13.40 4.09 -4.03
C PHE A 72 13.37 5.25 -3.03
N PRO A 73 14.54 5.74 -2.61
CA PRO A 73 14.62 6.96 -1.80
C PRO A 73 13.92 8.11 -2.51
N TYR A 74 13.19 8.92 -1.75
CA TYR A 74 12.41 10.07 -2.23
C TYR A 74 11.26 9.73 -3.18
N SER A 75 10.98 8.46 -3.41
CA SER A 75 9.76 8.04 -4.12
C SER A 75 8.54 8.18 -3.22
N ASP A 76 7.38 8.37 -3.84
CA ASP A 76 6.11 8.37 -3.12
C ASP A 76 5.85 7.00 -2.52
N ILE A 77 5.35 7.02 -1.29
CA ILE A 77 4.93 5.82 -0.59
C ILE A 77 3.45 5.63 -0.90
N ASP A 78 3.14 4.69 -1.77
CA ASP A 78 1.76 4.45 -2.20
C ASP A 78 1.09 3.38 -1.35
N PHE A 79 -0.07 3.69 -0.81
CA PHE A 79 -0.86 2.69 -0.10
C PHE A 79 -2.37 2.88 -0.31
N LEU A 80 -3.06 1.78 -0.14
CA LEU A 80 -4.51 1.68 -0.18
C LEU A 80 -5.02 1.40 1.24
N ILE A 81 -5.98 2.17 1.68
CA ILE A 81 -6.73 1.92 2.90
C ILE A 81 -8.03 1.25 2.48
N PHE A 82 -8.10 -0.05 2.71
CA PHE A 82 -9.21 -0.88 2.28
C PHE A 82 -10.12 -1.19 3.47
N TYR A 83 -11.41 -1.00 3.28
CA TYR A 83 -12.42 -1.28 4.31
C TYR A 83 -13.55 -2.14 3.76
N ASP A 84 -14.21 -2.86 4.68
CA ASP A 84 -15.40 -3.65 4.39
C ASP A 84 -16.61 -2.97 5.00
N GLY A 85 -17.73 -2.96 4.26
CA GLY A 85 -18.96 -2.33 4.71
C GLY A 85 -18.95 -0.81 4.62
N VAL A 86 -19.36 -0.15 5.69
CA VAL A 86 -19.47 1.31 5.75
C VAL A 86 -18.38 1.90 6.63
N LEU A 87 -17.80 2.98 6.16
CA LEU A 87 -16.80 3.74 6.90
C LEU A 87 -17.50 4.84 7.72
N ASP A 88 -17.56 4.68 9.03
CA ASP A 88 -18.20 5.65 9.92
C ASP A 88 -17.34 6.91 10.12
N SER A 89 -17.91 7.93 10.75
CA SER A 89 -17.23 9.21 11.00
C SER A 89 -15.97 9.05 11.85
N LYS A 90 -16.00 8.17 12.84
CA LYS A 90 -14.87 7.90 13.73
C LYS A 90 -13.71 7.27 12.96
N SER A 91 -14.00 6.32 12.09
CA SER A 91 -13.00 5.70 11.23
C SER A 91 -12.38 6.69 10.24
N LYS A 92 -13.20 7.58 9.67
CA LYS A 92 -12.71 8.65 8.79
C LYS A 92 -11.76 9.60 9.53
N GLU A 93 -12.08 9.96 10.77
CA GLU A 93 -11.20 10.80 11.60
C GLU A 93 -9.87 10.11 11.90
N MET A 94 -9.90 8.83 12.26
CA MET A 94 -8.69 8.03 12.50
C MET A 94 -7.80 7.95 11.26
N ILE A 95 -8.38 7.73 10.10
CA ILE A 95 -7.65 7.71 8.83
C ILE A 95 -7.03 9.08 8.54
N SER A 96 -7.79 10.16 8.71
CA SER A 96 -7.27 11.52 8.51
C SER A 96 -6.10 11.82 9.44
N LEU A 97 -6.19 11.39 10.68
CA LEU A 97 -5.12 11.55 11.66
C LEU A 97 -3.87 10.75 11.26
N PHE A 98 -4.05 9.55 10.77
CA PHE A 98 -2.97 8.72 10.25
C PHE A 98 -2.26 9.40 9.07
N ILE A 99 -3.02 9.89 8.09
CA ILE A 99 -2.46 10.59 6.92
C ILE A 99 -1.69 11.83 7.34
N ALA A 100 -2.25 12.64 8.24
CA ALA A 100 -1.58 13.83 8.79
C ALA A 100 -0.27 13.45 9.50
N SER A 101 -0.26 12.36 10.26
CA SER A 101 0.94 11.86 10.95
C SER A 101 2.03 11.44 9.96
N CYS A 102 1.66 10.86 8.83
CA CYS A 102 2.61 10.52 7.76
C CYS A 102 3.27 11.78 7.20
N TRP A 103 2.48 12.80 6.87
CA TRP A 103 3.01 14.08 6.38
C TRP A 103 3.89 14.78 7.42
N ASP A 104 3.47 14.79 8.69
CA ASP A 104 4.23 15.37 9.80
C ASP A 104 5.56 14.65 10.02
N SER A 105 5.64 13.38 9.68
CA SER A 105 6.88 12.59 9.72
C SER A 105 7.82 12.87 8.55
N GLY A 106 7.41 13.72 7.62
CA GLY A 106 8.20 14.06 6.44
C GLY A 106 8.12 13.07 5.31
N LEU A 107 7.12 12.17 5.34
CA LEU A 107 6.88 11.21 4.27
C LEU A 107 6.06 11.84 3.16
N THR A 108 6.39 11.52 1.92
CA THR A 108 5.56 11.86 0.77
C THR A 108 4.73 10.65 0.42
N ILE A 109 3.42 10.75 0.61
CA ILE A 109 2.52 9.61 0.45
C ILE A 109 1.50 9.85 -0.66
N GLY A 110 1.19 8.77 -1.40
CA GLY A 110 0.02 8.67 -2.25
C GLY A 110 -0.94 7.69 -1.59
N HIS A 111 -2.19 8.07 -1.41
CA HIS A 111 -3.14 7.20 -0.73
C HIS A 111 -4.50 7.19 -1.42
N SER A 112 -5.21 6.10 -1.24
CA SER A 112 -6.62 5.98 -1.61
C SER A 112 -7.35 5.21 -0.52
N VAL A 113 -8.65 5.49 -0.38
CA VAL A 113 -9.54 4.81 0.57
C VAL A 113 -10.65 4.19 -0.27
N ARG A 114 -10.76 2.86 -0.26
CA ARG A 114 -11.66 2.12 -1.15
C ARG A 114 -12.32 0.96 -0.45
N ASN A 115 -13.56 0.69 -0.83
CA ASN A 115 -14.27 -0.52 -0.45
C ASN A 115 -14.15 -1.60 -1.54
N THR A 116 -14.78 -2.75 -1.31
CA THR A 116 -14.80 -3.89 -2.23
C THR A 116 -15.27 -3.51 -3.64
N LYS A 117 -16.37 -2.78 -3.74
CA LYS A 117 -16.96 -2.37 -5.03
C LYS A 117 -16.02 -1.46 -5.80
N GLU A 118 -15.45 -0.46 -5.14
CA GLU A 118 -14.53 0.51 -5.74
C GLU A 118 -13.24 -0.15 -6.23
N VAL A 119 -12.68 -1.08 -5.46
CA VAL A 119 -11.49 -1.84 -5.85
C VAL A 119 -11.77 -2.66 -7.11
N LYS A 120 -12.91 -3.35 -7.16
CA LYS A 120 -13.33 -4.12 -8.33
C LYS A 120 -13.46 -3.24 -9.58
N GLU A 121 -14.14 -2.11 -9.45
CA GLU A 121 -14.35 -1.16 -10.54
C GLU A 121 -13.01 -0.63 -11.07
N GLU A 122 -12.11 -0.21 -10.20
CA GLU A 122 -10.79 0.31 -10.58
C GLU A 122 -9.91 -0.77 -11.21
N PHE A 123 -9.95 -1.99 -10.68
CA PHE A 123 -9.20 -3.11 -11.24
C PHE A 123 -9.62 -3.40 -12.69
N LEU A 124 -10.93 -3.40 -12.95
CA LEU A 124 -11.46 -3.70 -14.28
C LEU A 124 -11.28 -2.55 -15.28
N ALA A 125 -11.16 -1.32 -14.79
CA ALA A 125 -11.10 -0.12 -15.62
C ALA A 125 -9.71 0.18 -16.18
N ASP A 126 -8.64 -0.17 -15.46
CA ASP A 126 -7.28 0.24 -15.82
C ASP A 126 -6.26 -0.86 -15.53
N ILE A 127 -5.45 -1.20 -16.53
CA ILE A 127 -4.44 -2.27 -16.43
C ILE A 127 -3.30 -1.91 -15.48
N THR A 128 -2.90 -0.66 -15.41
CA THR A 128 -1.84 -0.21 -14.50
C THR A 128 -2.30 -0.32 -13.06
N THR A 129 -3.52 0.09 -12.78
CA THR A 129 -4.13 -0.07 -11.45
C THR A 129 -4.25 -1.54 -11.08
N ALA A 130 -4.71 -2.39 -12.00
CA ALA A 130 -4.81 -3.82 -11.78
C ALA A 130 -3.46 -4.44 -11.41
N THR A 131 -2.40 -4.09 -12.13
CA THR A 131 -1.04 -4.57 -11.86
C THR A 131 -0.57 -4.14 -10.47
N ASN A 132 -0.77 -2.88 -10.10
CA ASN A 132 -0.41 -2.39 -8.77
C ASN A 132 -1.18 -3.10 -7.65
N LEU A 133 -2.44 -3.44 -7.87
CA LEU A 133 -3.25 -4.17 -6.91
C LEU A 133 -2.84 -5.65 -6.79
N ILE A 134 -2.45 -6.29 -7.90
CA ILE A 134 -1.93 -7.67 -7.90
C ILE A 134 -0.62 -7.75 -7.11
N GLU A 135 0.25 -6.76 -7.26
CA GLU A 135 1.56 -6.71 -6.62
C GLU A 135 1.53 -6.11 -5.21
N SER A 136 0.35 -5.89 -4.67
CA SER A 136 0.15 -5.31 -3.34
C SER A 136 0.46 -6.30 -2.21
N ARG A 137 0.70 -5.76 -1.02
CA ARG A 137 0.91 -6.56 0.19
C ARG A 137 0.30 -5.87 1.40
N LEU A 138 -0.13 -6.65 2.37
CA LEU A 138 -0.63 -6.12 3.63
C LEU A 138 0.53 -5.53 4.45
N ILE A 139 0.38 -4.28 4.89
CA ILE A 139 1.31 -3.67 5.84
C ILE A 139 0.84 -3.97 7.26
N THR A 140 -0.39 -3.58 7.57
CA THR A 140 -0.98 -3.74 8.90
C THR A 140 -2.51 -3.61 8.83
N GLY A 141 -3.18 -3.87 9.94
CA GLY A 141 -4.63 -3.78 10.04
C GLY A 141 -5.27 -5.16 10.07
N SER A 142 -6.53 -5.25 9.66
CA SER A 142 -7.31 -6.47 9.76
C SER A 142 -6.92 -7.52 8.72
N ASN A 143 -6.45 -8.69 9.17
CA ASN A 143 -6.19 -9.84 8.30
C ASN A 143 -7.48 -10.36 7.65
N LYS A 144 -8.58 -10.33 8.36
CA LYS A 144 -9.90 -10.75 7.87
C LYS A 144 -10.35 -9.88 6.69
N VAL A 145 -10.20 -8.59 6.82
CA VAL A 145 -10.55 -7.63 5.76
C VAL A 145 -9.59 -7.79 4.57
N PHE A 146 -8.31 -8.00 4.83
CA PHE A 146 -7.33 -8.25 3.76
C PHE A 146 -7.67 -9.51 2.96
N LYS A 147 -8.17 -10.57 3.58
CA LYS A 147 -8.63 -11.77 2.86
C LYS A 147 -9.75 -11.44 1.89
N LYS A 148 -10.67 -10.58 2.27
CA LYS A 148 -11.73 -10.11 1.37
C LYS A 148 -11.17 -9.31 0.20
N PHE A 149 -10.18 -8.46 0.44
CA PHE A 149 -9.43 -7.77 -0.61
C PHE A 149 -8.81 -8.76 -1.59
N ASP A 150 -8.10 -9.76 -1.10
CA ASP A 150 -7.46 -10.78 -1.92
C ASP A 150 -8.47 -11.56 -2.77
N GLU A 151 -9.62 -11.90 -2.21
CA GLU A 151 -10.73 -12.53 -2.95
C GLU A 151 -11.26 -11.66 -4.08
N VAL A 152 -11.42 -10.36 -3.83
CA VAL A 152 -11.86 -9.39 -4.85
C VAL A 152 -10.86 -9.32 -6.00
N ILE A 153 -9.57 -9.27 -5.69
CA ILE A 153 -8.50 -9.26 -6.69
C ILE A 153 -8.54 -10.53 -7.55
N LYS A 154 -8.64 -11.69 -6.93
CA LYS A 154 -8.71 -12.98 -7.64
C LYS A 154 -9.93 -13.08 -8.55
N LYS A 155 -11.09 -12.69 -8.07
CA LYS A 155 -12.34 -12.67 -8.87
C LYS A 155 -12.23 -11.68 -10.02
N SER A 156 -11.73 -10.49 -9.78
CA SER A 156 -11.56 -9.44 -10.79
C SER A 156 -10.57 -9.86 -11.87
N LEU A 157 -9.49 -10.53 -11.49
CA LEU A 157 -8.50 -11.08 -12.41
C LEU A 157 -9.13 -12.14 -13.31
N SER A 158 -9.96 -13.02 -12.75
CA SER A 158 -10.69 -14.05 -13.52
C SER A 158 -11.66 -13.44 -14.52
N ILE A 159 -12.38 -12.38 -14.15
CA ILE A 159 -13.29 -11.66 -15.05
C ILE A 159 -12.49 -11.03 -16.19
N LYS A 160 -11.39 -10.34 -15.89
CA LYS A 160 -10.55 -9.68 -16.89
C LYS A 160 -9.94 -10.67 -17.87
N LYS A 161 -9.49 -11.81 -17.39
CA LYS A 161 -8.98 -12.92 -18.22
C LYS A 161 -10.05 -13.49 -19.13
N PHE A 162 -11.26 -13.70 -18.63
CA PHE A 162 -12.40 -14.17 -19.41
C PHE A 162 -12.72 -13.22 -20.58
N TYR A 163 -12.81 -11.94 -20.33
CA TYR A 163 -13.09 -10.96 -21.38
C TYR A 163 -11.97 -10.89 -22.43
N LYS A 164 -10.73 -11.02 -22.02
CA LYS A 164 -9.58 -11.07 -22.94
C LYS A 164 -9.68 -12.30 -23.87
N GLU A 165 -9.96 -13.46 -23.34
CA GLU A 165 -10.12 -14.70 -24.12
C GLU A 165 -11.30 -14.60 -25.10
N LYS A 166 -12.42 -13.99 -24.70
CA LYS A 166 -13.58 -13.77 -25.57
C LYS A 166 -13.25 -12.82 -26.71
N ASN A 167 -12.54 -11.75 -26.47
CA ASN A 167 -12.12 -10.80 -27.51
C ASN A 167 -11.18 -11.45 -28.52
N GLU A 168 -10.22 -12.24 -28.08
CA GLU A 168 -9.31 -12.99 -28.94
C GLU A 168 -10.06 -13.99 -29.81
N GLU A 169 -11.04 -14.70 -29.25
CA GLU A 169 -11.90 -15.64 -29.98
C GLU A 169 -12.70 -14.94 -31.06
N GLN A 170 -13.30 -13.78 -30.78
CA GLN A 170 -14.04 -12.99 -31.76
C GLN A 170 -13.14 -12.47 -32.88
N LEU A 171 -11.94 -11.99 -32.57
CA LEU A 171 -10.97 -11.55 -33.57
C LEU A 171 -10.55 -12.67 -34.50
N THR A 172 -10.40 -13.88 -33.99
CA THR A 172 -10.06 -15.07 -34.78
C THR A 172 -11.21 -15.48 -35.71
N ARG A 173 -12.46 -15.32 -35.27
CA ARG A 173 -13.64 -15.64 -36.10
C ARG A 173 -13.85 -14.67 -37.26
N HIS A 174 -13.36 -13.44 -37.13
CA HIS A 174 -13.50 -12.39 -38.17
C HIS A 174 -12.34 -12.34 -39.16
N LYS A 175 -11.37 -13.21 -39.01
CA LYS A 175 -10.31 -13.45 -40.00
C LYS A 175 -10.73 -14.53 -40.96
#